data_4621182f399117975cfae7ba9ea8a155
#
_entry.id   4621182f399117975cfae7ba9ea8a155
#
_cell.length_a   1.000
_cell.length_b   1.000
_cell.length_c   1.000
_cell.angle_alpha   90.00
_cell.angle_beta   90.00
_cell.angle_gamma   90.00
#
_symmetry.space_group_name_H-M   'P 1'
#
loop_
_entity.id
_entity.type
_entity.pdbx_description
1 polymer ?
#
loop_
_entity_poly.entity_id
_entity_poly.type
_entity_poly.pdbx_seq_one_letter_code
_entity_poly.pdbx_strand_id
1 'polypeptide(L)'
;MDELKVGTRIAELRNINNITQFELAEKLGVTDRAVSKWETGGGYPDITLLPHIADIFNVSVDYLLCGKTIIKQEIYIDYANSKYNDFVNNHYLSNGWKIVDMKLSGDGEGACMCAIILEKEIFKE
;
A
#
# COMPACT_ATOMS: atom_id res chain seq x y z
N MET A 1 9.65 22.29 -11.80
CA MET A 1 9.19 21.48 -10.65
C MET A 1 7.73 21.14 -10.85
N ASP A 2 7.39 19.88 -10.83
CA ASP A 2 6.01 19.47 -11.01
C ASP A 2 5.15 19.93 -9.83
N GLU A 3 3.92 20.34 -10.15
CA GLU A 3 2.96 20.72 -9.12
C GLU A 3 2.61 19.52 -8.23
N LEU A 4 2.50 19.75 -6.93
CA LEU A 4 2.11 18.70 -5.98
C LEU A 4 0.62 18.39 -6.17
N LYS A 5 0.33 17.14 -6.51
CA LYS A 5 -1.03 16.65 -6.75
C LYS A 5 -1.62 15.96 -5.52
N VAL A 6 -1.44 16.56 -4.37
CA VAL A 6 -1.92 16.00 -3.08
C VAL A 6 -3.43 15.81 -3.11
N GLY A 7 -4.18 16.82 -3.53
CA GLY A 7 -5.63 16.76 -3.58
C GLY A 7 -6.15 15.65 -4.50
N THR A 8 -5.52 15.47 -5.66
CA THR A 8 -5.88 14.41 -6.60
C THR A 8 -5.68 13.03 -5.96
N ARG A 9 -4.57 12.83 -5.25
CA ARG A 9 -4.30 11.56 -4.55
C ARG A 9 -5.27 11.32 -3.41
N ILE A 10 -5.63 12.37 -2.67
CA ILE A 10 -6.64 12.27 -1.62
C ILE A 10 -7.99 11.83 -2.21
N ALA A 11 -8.40 12.42 -3.34
CA ALA A 11 -9.64 12.04 -4.02
C ALA A 11 -9.60 10.58 -4.48
N GLU A 12 -8.49 10.13 -5.06
CA GLU A 12 -8.32 8.73 -5.50
C GLU A 12 -8.39 7.77 -4.32
N LEU A 13 -7.67 8.04 -3.23
CA LEU A 13 -7.67 7.20 -2.03
C LEU A 13 -9.05 7.16 -1.38
N ARG A 14 -9.72 8.31 -1.33
CA ARG A 14 -11.08 8.40 -0.79
C ARG A 14 -12.05 7.53 -1.59
N ASN A 15 -12.00 7.63 -2.91
CA ASN A 15 -12.86 6.85 -3.80
C ASN A 15 -12.57 5.34 -3.73
N ILE A 16 -11.30 4.95 -3.68
CA ILE A 16 -10.91 3.54 -3.51
C ILE A 16 -11.46 2.96 -2.20
N ASN A 17 -11.47 3.76 -1.13
CA ASN A 17 -11.95 3.33 0.18
C ASN A 17 -13.45 3.58 0.37
N ASN A 18 -14.17 4.05 -0.64
CA ASN A 18 -15.61 4.34 -0.60
C ASN A 18 -16.00 5.30 0.53
N ILE A 19 -15.19 6.32 0.77
CA ILE A 19 -15.44 7.36 1.77
C ILE A 19 -15.88 8.64 1.06
N THR A 20 -16.93 9.30 1.58
CA THR A 20 -17.37 10.59 1.06
C THR A 20 -16.46 11.72 1.54
N GLN A 21 -16.51 12.88 0.87
CA GLN A 21 -15.80 14.08 1.33
C GLN A 21 -16.22 14.47 2.75
N PHE A 22 -17.50 14.34 3.06
CA PHE A 22 -18.02 14.62 4.39
C PHE A 22 -17.45 13.69 5.44
N GLU A 23 -17.42 12.39 5.17
CA GLU A 23 -16.86 11.38 6.10
C GLU A 23 -15.37 11.62 6.35
N LEU A 24 -14.61 11.93 5.31
CA LEU A 24 -13.18 12.27 5.48
C LEU A 24 -13.03 13.55 6.32
N ALA A 25 -13.84 14.56 6.04
CA ALA A 25 -13.82 15.81 6.80
C ALA A 25 -14.11 15.59 8.28
N GLU A 26 -15.09 14.73 8.61
CA GLU A 26 -15.38 14.38 10.00
C GLU A 26 -14.18 13.72 10.69
N LYS A 27 -13.52 12.79 10.01
CA LYS A 27 -12.33 12.10 10.55
C LYS A 27 -11.17 13.05 10.82
N LEU A 28 -11.06 14.11 10.04
CA LEU A 28 -9.98 15.09 10.15
C LEU A 28 -10.33 16.30 11.01
N GLY A 29 -11.60 16.45 11.39
CA GLY A 29 -12.05 17.64 12.12
C GLY A 29 -12.06 18.91 11.29
N VAL A 30 -12.28 18.81 9.99
CA VAL A 30 -12.37 19.92 9.06
C VAL A 30 -13.73 19.94 8.36
N THR A 31 -13.97 20.96 7.53
CA THR A 31 -15.22 21.04 6.76
C THR A 31 -15.11 20.23 5.46
N ASP A 32 -16.24 19.76 4.95
CA ASP A 32 -16.30 19.11 3.64
C ASP A 32 -15.88 20.05 2.51
N ARG A 33 -16.09 21.34 2.66
CA ARG A 33 -15.60 22.36 1.73
C ARG A 33 -14.07 22.39 1.66
N ALA A 34 -13.40 22.22 2.81
CA ALA A 34 -11.94 22.14 2.84
C ALA A 34 -11.45 20.95 2.02
N VAL A 35 -12.04 19.77 2.21
CA VAL A 35 -11.70 18.56 1.44
C VAL A 35 -11.96 18.77 -0.04
N SER A 36 -13.12 19.33 -0.40
CA SER A 36 -13.45 19.64 -1.80
C SER A 36 -12.45 20.60 -2.41
N LYS A 37 -12.02 21.60 -1.66
CA LYS A 37 -11.01 22.57 -2.11
C LYS A 37 -9.67 21.93 -2.42
N TRP A 38 -9.23 20.99 -1.56
CA TRP A 38 -7.99 20.25 -1.81
C TRP A 38 -8.09 19.40 -3.07
N GLU A 39 -9.20 18.69 -3.23
CA GLU A 39 -9.41 17.79 -4.37
C GLU A 39 -9.51 18.50 -5.71
N THR A 40 -9.97 19.75 -5.70
CA THR A 40 -10.08 20.57 -6.93
C THR A 40 -8.87 21.45 -7.21
N GLY A 41 -7.84 21.36 -6.36
CA GLY A 41 -6.61 22.14 -6.54
C GLY A 41 -6.66 23.55 -6.01
N GLY A 42 -7.72 23.93 -5.27
CA GLY A 42 -7.89 25.27 -4.68
C GLY A 42 -7.08 25.51 -3.41
N GLY A 43 -6.39 24.53 -2.91
CA GLY A 43 -5.58 24.61 -1.70
C GLY A 43 -4.98 23.28 -1.32
N TYR A 44 -4.23 23.29 -0.24
CA TYR A 44 -3.57 22.10 0.32
C TYR A 44 -4.02 21.88 1.76
N PRO A 45 -4.04 20.60 2.24
CA PRO A 45 -4.22 20.36 3.66
C PRO A 45 -3.13 21.04 4.48
N ASP A 46 -3.46 21.42 5.71
CA ASP A 46 -2.45 21.89 6.65
C ASP A 46 -1.43 20.76 6.88
N ILE A 47 -0.17 21.13 7.04
CA ILE A 47 0.92 20.16 7.21
C ILE A 47 0.68 19.23 8.40
N THR A 48 0.01 19.71 9.43
CA THR A 48 -0.32 18.92 10.61
C THR A 48 -1.37 17.84 10.34
N LEU A 49 -2.16 17.98 9.27
CA LEU A 49 -3.17 17.01 8.86
C LEU A 49 -2.59 15.90 8.00
N LEU A 50 -1.46 16.10 7.36
CA LEU A 50 -0.87 15.11 6.44
C LEU A 50 -0.63 13.75 7.11
N PRO A 51 -0.05 13.66 8.33
CA PRO A 51 0.09 12.37 9.00
C PRO A 51 -1.25 11.69 9.29
N HIS A 52 -2.28 12.45 9.63
CA HIS A 52 -3.62 11.91 9.90
C HIS A 52 -4.25 11.35 8.62
N ILE A 53 -4.14 12.07 7.51
CA ILE A 53 -4.63 11.61 6.21
C ILE A 53 -3.89 10.34 5.80
N ALA A 54 -2.58 10.30 5.95
CA ALA A 54 -1.75 9.14 5.67
C ALA A 54 -2.19 7.93 6.50
N ASP A 55 -2.48 8.12 7.78
CA ASP A 55 -2.95 7.05 8.66
C ASP A 55 -4.33 6.52 8.26
N ILE A 56 -5.27 7.40 7.91
CA ILE A 56 -6.62 7.01 7.48
C ILE A 56 -6.56 6.09 6.26
N PHE A 57 -5.69 6.39 5.30
CA PHE A 57 -5.57 5.63 4.06
C PHE A 57 -4.44 4.60 4.07
N ASN A 58 -3.73 4.47 5.17
CA ASN A 58 -2.59 3.55 5.31
C ASN A 58 -1.53 3.74 4.21
N VAL A 59 -1.19 4.98 3.95
CA VAL A 59 -0.14 5.38 3.01
C VAL A 59 0.90 6.22 3.74
N SER A 60 2.05 6.46 3.10
CA SER A 60 3.05 7.39 3.64
C SER A 60 2.70 8.84 3.31
N VAL A 61 3.22 9.78 4.09
CA VAL A 61 3.14 11.20 3.76
C VAL A 61 3.87 11.47 2.44
N ASP A 62 4.98 10.78 2.18
CA ASP A 62 5.70 10.88 0.92
C ASP A 62 4.83 10.48 -0.28
N TYR A 63 4.01 9.44 -0.13
CA TYR A 63 3.05 9.07 -1.17
C TYR A 63 2.05 10.19 -1.43
N LEU A 64 1.50 10.81 -0.38
CA LEU A 64 0.57 11.92 -0.53
C LEU A 64 1.20 13.09 -1.27
N LEU A 65 2.44 13.41 -0.96
CA LEU A 65 3.13 14.58 -1.53
C LEU A 65 3.68 14.31 -2.92
N CYS A 66 4.28 13.15 -3.15
CA CYS A 66 5.05 12.86 -4.36
C CYS A 66 4.46 11.73 -5.21
N GLY A 67 3.53 10.94 -4.67
CA GLY A 67 2.95 9.79 -5.37
C GLY A 67 3.92 8.62 -5.55
N LYS A 68 4.99 8.56 -4.75
CA LYS A 68 5.97 7.48 -4.83
C LYS A 68 5.64 6.36 -3.86
N THR A 69 5.70 5.14 -4.37
CA THR A 69 5.60 3.92 -3.58
C THR A 69 6.97 3.24 -3.59
N ILE A 70 7.28 2.56 -2.50
CA ILE A 70 8.45 1.70 -2.42
C ILE A 70 7.97 0.28 -2.61
N ILE A 71 8.52 -0.42 -3.59
CA ILE A 71 8.25 -1.84 -3.81
C ILE A 71 9.44 -2.62 -3.24
N LYS A 72 9.17 -3.43 -2.24
CA LYS A 72 10.15 -4.40 -1.74
C LYS A 72 9.92 -5.73 -2.41
N GLN A 73 11.01 -6.40 -2.78
CA GLN A 73 10.98 -7.75 -3.30
C GLN A 73 11.85 -8.65 -2.42
N GLU A 74 11.35 -9.84 -2.17
CA GLU A 74 12.09 -10.89 -1.50
C GLU A 74 11.94 -12.21 -2.25
N ILE A 75 12.96 -13.05 -2.20
CA ILE A 75 12.95 -14.38 -2.77
C ILE A 75 13.05 -15.37 -1.62
N TYR A 76 12.10 -16.30 -1.56
CA TYR A 76 12.11 -17.39 -0.60
C TYR A 76 12.21 -18.71 -1.34
N ILE A 77 13.19 -19.51 -0.96
CA ILE A 77 13.46 -20.81 -1.58
C ILE A 77 13.52 -21.87 -0.50
N ASP A 78 12.74 -22.92 -0.64
CA ASP A 78 12.76 -24.07 0.27
C ASP A 78 12.11 -25.26 -0.42
N TYR A 79 12.16 -26.41 0.24
CA TYR A 79 11.45 -27.59 -0.24
C TYR A 79 9.94 -27.43 -0.08
N ALA A 80 9.20 -27.74 -1.14
CA ALA A 80 7.74 -27.66 -1.13
C ALA A 80 7.15 -28.74 -0.22
N ASN A 81 6.62 -28.33 0.92
CA ASN A 81 5.95 -29.21 1.90
C ASN A 81 4.94 -28.36 2.71
N SER A 82 4.26 -29.02 3.66
CA SER A 82 3.26 -28.32 4.48
C SER A 82 3.87 -27.17 5.31
N LYS A 83 5.08 -27.38 5.83
CA LYS A 83 5.78 -26.34 6.61
C LYS A 83 6.14 -25.14 5.76
N TYR A 84 6.48 -25.34 4.48
CA TYR A 84 6.73 -24.28 3.52
C TYR A 84 5.49 -23.40 3.34
N ASN A 85 4.34 -24.05 3.09
CA ASN A 85 3.09 -23.33 2.90
C ASN A 85 2.69 -22.55 4.15
N ASP A 86 2.82 -23.15 5.33
CA ASP A 86 2.52 -22.49 6.59
C ASP A 86 3.43 -21.27 6.83
N PHE A 87 4.72 -21.42 6.55
CA PHE A 87 5.67 -20.33 6.68
C PHE A 87 5.33 -19.18 5.73
N VAL A 88 5.09 -19.48 4.45
CA VAL A 88 4.75 -18.46 3.45
C VAL A 88 3.47 -17.74 3.84
N ASN A 89 2.42 -18.46 4.23
CA ASN A 89 1.16 -17.87 4.64
C ASN A 89 1.32 -16.98 5.87
N ASN A 90 1.99 -17.44 6.89
CA ASN A 90 2.10 -16.74 8.17
C ASN A 90 3.13 -15.62 8.15
N HIS A 91 4.20 -15.76 7.39
CA HIS A 91 5.27 -14.77 7.34
C HIS A 91 5.04 -13.69 6.27
N TYR A 92 4.61 -14.10 5.11
CA TYR A 92 4.46 -13.20 3.96
C TYR A 92 3.02 -12.80 3.67
N LEU A 93 2.16 -13.75 3.33
CA LEU A 93 0.84 -13.45 2.82
C LEU A 93 -0.06 -12.76 3.86
N SER A 94 0.04 -13.15 5.12
CA SER A 94 -0.70 -12.48 6.21
C SER A 94 -0.20 -11.06 6.50
N ASN A 95 1.01 -10.72 6.04
CA ASN A 95 1.62 -9.41 6.22
C ASN A 95 1.56 -8.52 4.97
N GLY A 96 0.70 -8.88 4.02
CA GLY A 96 0.43 -8.06 2.84
C GLY A 96 1.40 -8.24 1.67
N TRP A 97 2.24 -9.25 1.71
CA TRP A 97 3.08 -9.61 0.57
C TRP A 97 2.28 -10.36 -0.48
N LYS A 98 2.62 -10.19 -1.74
CA LYS A 98 2.02 -10.89 -2.88
C LYS A 98 3.06 -11.76 -3.55
N ILE A 99 2.67 -12.95 -3.98
CA ILE A 99 3.50 -13.80 -4.83
C ILE A 99 3.35 -13.28 -6.26
N VAL A 100 4.47 -12.88 -6.87
CA VAL A 100 4.50 -12.37 -8.24
C VAL A 100 5.08 -13.37 -9.23
N ASP A 101 5.86 -14.32 -8.76
CA ASP A 101 6.39 -15.42 -9.58
C ASP A 101 6.69 -16.62 -8.71
N MET A 102 6.65 -17.81 -9.30
CA MET A 102 6.94 -19.07 -8.62
C MET A 102 7.59 -20.03 -9.60
N LYS A 103 8.66 -20.67 -9.15
CA LYS A 103 9.33 -21.73 -9.92
C LYS A 103 9.44 -22.99 -9.07
N LEU A 104 9.14 -24.11 -9.69
CA LEU A 104 9.30 -25.42 -9.11
C LEU A 104 10.42 -26.16 -9.85
N SER A 105 11.33 -26.78 -9.12
CA SER A 105 12.32 -27.68 -9.68
C SER A 105 12.37 -28.97 -8.88
N GLY A 106 12.32 -30.11 -9.53
CA GLY A 106 12.39 -31.43 -8.91
C GLY A 106 13.66 -32.16 -9.32
N ASP A 107 14.09 -33.07 -8.48
CA ASP A 107 15.25 -33.95 -8.73
C ASP A 107 14.86 -35.29 -9.38
N GLY A 108 13.56 -35.47 -9.64
CA GLY A 108 13.05 -36.73 -10.20
C GLY A 108 12.80 -37.83 -9.18
N GLU A 109 13.16 -37.62 -7.91
CA GLU A 109 13.02 -38.58 -6.83
C GLU A 109 11.92 -38.19 -5.82
N GLY A 110 11.11 -37.18 -6.13
CA GLY A 110 9.99 -36.75 -5.29
C GLY A 110 10.27 -35.54 -4.42
N ALA A 111 11.50 -35.08 -4.32
CA ALA A 111 11.80 -33.81 -3.69
C ALA A 111 11.58 -32.66 -4.69
N CYS A 112 10.88 -31.62 -4.25
CA CYS A 112 10.61 -30.46 -5.08
C CYS A 112 11.02 -29.19 -4.34
N MET A 113 11.90 -28.41 -4.94
CA MET A 113 12.23 -27.07 -4.46
C MET A 113 11.28 -26.06 -5.07
N CYS A 114 10.79 -25.17 -4.24
CA CYS A 114 9.96 -24.07 -4.66
C CYS A 114 10.66 -22.75 -4.39
N ALA A 115 10.80 -21.94 -5.40
CA ALA A 115 11.28 -20.56 -5.28
C ALA A 115 10.12 -19.63 -5.56
N ILE A 116 9.82 -18.72 -4.65
CA ILE A 116 8.81 -17.69 -4.85
C ILE A 116 9.46 -16.32 -4.80
N ILE A 117 8.98 -15.44 -5.68
CA ILE A 117 9.31 -14.02 -5.65
C ILE A 117 8.10 -13.30 -5.08
N LEU A 118 8.32 -12.56 -4.02
CA LEU A 118 7.28 -11.84 -3.29
C LEU A 118 7.50 -10.35 -3.43
N GLU A 119 6.42 -9.62 -3.57
CA GLU A 119 6.42 -8.16 -3.58
C GLU A 119 5.50 -7.60 -2.53
N LYS A 120 5.91 -6.48 -1.98
CA LYS A 120 5.08 -5.67 -1.11
C LYS A 120 5.25 -4.20 -1.46
N GLU A 121 4.13 -3.52 -1.70
CA GLU A 121 4.13 -2.07 -1.78
C GLU A 121 4.16 -1.48 -0.38
N ILE A 122 5.10 -0.58 -0.16
CA ILE A 122 5.23 0.12 1.12
C ILE A 122 4.87 1.57 0.89
N PHE A 123 3.67 1.92 1.34
CA PHE A 123 3.18 3.29 1.33
C PHE A 123 3.60 4.07 2.58
N LYS A 124 4.05 3.34 3.61
CA LYS A 124 4.36 3.89 4.93
C LYS A 124 5.57 3.16 5.50
N GLU A 125 6.58 3.88 5.86
CA GLU A 125 7.76 3.33 6.52
C GLU A 125 7.55 3.12 8.02
#